data_ee71a4bba5f08109f68772b6c10aca37
#
_entry.id   ee71a4bba5f08109f68772b6c10aca37
#
_cell.length_a   1.000
_cell.length_b   1.000
_cell.length_c   1.000
_cell.angle_alpha   90.00
_cell.angle_beta   90.00
_cell.angle_gamma   90.00
#
_symmetry.space_group_name_H-M   'P 1'
#
loop_
_entity.id
_entity.type
_entity.pdbx_description
1 polymer ?
#
loop_
_entity_poly.entity_id
_entity_poly.type
_entity_poly.pdbx_seq_one_letter_code
_entity_poly.pdbx_strand_id
1 'polypeptide(L)'
;MEMTKKMKMAAVGAAAVAVVGGGVFAYTRLAGGDPKETVIQAFENVYTEGQTDPMEELFGLSEFAKARVSASQNSGLMLKLNSCSEPAVNTYAGSGLRIDAKNDVENNKVSANMGIIYNGMDLVNLDLYYGDNTVMAAVPELSPKVFTLDFGEGLEERLKNSPMLGSALEQSGVDASVMAEYMELLAEQARQTQEGQATSFDLKALMKRYREGCKAEDDFKAALTVEKGEKASFTIDGKEQACRGYEVTVSKEAMINFLRTSSDFFLQDEVLKKDFLKRLELSVKLSQLAGAQMEGQDFPTAQEMQEQTYEEARTEIDGMIAFLDSSLNDVSMTVYVDKEGCLASVKGTTSFNSTGSEAEPVQLQFGCELKGGAYPTQNMSAQAVLENGAASVQIEAVKEGAYDGKELTSGFELSIENQGEIAEKWDITLDSSYNSEGGGFDVQAAAAQDGMELLGFSAQGVVDELEKGKNIHLTLDSLDVSAMGDTGNAVLSGEYYIRPLTEEVVPLEGDTMDVLAAGEEEWNSVLMEVLFSFISLSGQMDTGN
;
A
#
# COMPACT_ATOMS: atom_id res chain seq x y z
N MET A 1 1.62 -0.08 24.37
CA MET A 1 0.39 -0.86 24.64
C MET A 1 0.77 -2.32 24.92
N GLU A 2 0.87 -2.70 26.19
CA GLU A 2 1.09 -4.10 26.57
C GLU A 2 -0.26 -4.81 26.74
N MET A 3 -0.93 -5.09 25.63
CA MET A 3 -2.03 -6.05 25.68
C MET A 3 -1.50 -7.40 26.20
N THR A 4 -2.21 -8.02 27.13
CA THR A 4 -1.87 -9.38 27.54
C THR A 4 -1.81 -10.29 26.32
N LYS A 5 -0.96 -11.34 26.34
CA LYS A 5 -0.85 -12.28 25.21
C LYS A 5 -2.22 -12.85 24.80
N LYS A 6 -3.14 -13.00 25.74
CA LYS A 6 -4.53 -13.47 25.53
C LYS A 6 -5.39 -12.46 24.77
N MET A 7 -5.27 -11.15 25.08
CA MET A 7 -6.02 -10.10 24.37
C MET A 7 -5.48 -9.91 22.96
N LYS A 8 -4.15 -10.03 22.75
CA LYS A 8 -3.56 -10.03 21.40
C LYS A 8 -4.11 -11.17 20.55
N MET A 9 -4.20 -12.38 21.13
CA MET A 9 -4.75 -13.55 20.43
C MET A 9 -6.26 -13.42 20.18
N ALA A 10 -7.02 -12.87 21.14
CA ALA A 10 -8.45 -12.60 20.96
C ALA A 10 -8.70 -11.52 19.91
N ALA A 11 -7.85 -10.49 19.83
CA ALA A 11 -7.90 -9.47 18.79
C ALA A 11 -7.64 -10.05 17.40
N VAL A 12 -6.67 -10.98 17.28
CA VAL A 12 -6.44 -11.73 16.03
C VAL A 12 -7.65 -12.60 15.67
N GLY A 13 -8.25 -13.27 16.68
CA GLY A 13 -9.49 -14.03 16.48
C GLY A 13 -10.68 -13.16 16.07
N ALA A 14 -10.83 -11.98 16.68
CA ALA A 14 -11.86 -11.00 16.31
C ALA A 14 -11.66 -10.48 14.89
N ALA A 15 -10.41 -10.20 14.49
CA ALA A 15 -10.08 -9.83 13.12
C ALA A 15 -10.39 -10.96 12.13
N ALA A 16 -10.09 -12.22 12.47
CA ALA A 16 -10.46 -13.37 11.65
C ALA A 16 -11.98 -13.53 11.50
N VAL A 17 -12.75 -13.34 12.59
CA VAL A 17 -14.23 -13.34 12.54
C VAL A 17 -14.76 -12.19 11.67
N ALA A 18 -14.16 -10.99 11.77
CA ALA A 18 -14.54 -9.84 10.94
C ALA A 18 -14.21 -10.06 9.46
N VAL A 19 -13.04 -10.66 9.15
CA VAL A 19 -12.64 -10.98 7.78
C VAL A 19 -13.53 -12.07 7.18
N VAL A 20 -13.84 -13.13 7.95
CA VAL A 20 -14.76 -14.19 7.52
C VAL A 20 -16.18 -13.65 7.37
N GLY A 21 -16.65 -12.82 8.32
CA GLY A 21 -17.98 -12.20 8.25
C GLY A 21 -18.15 -11.20 7.11
N GLY A 22 -17.12 -10.39 6.80
CA GLY A 22 -17.17 -9.37 5.75
C GLY A 22 -16.75 -9.87 4.37
N GLY A 23 -15.81 -10.80 4.26
CA GLY A 23 -15.22 -11.23 2.99
C GLY A 23 -15.98 -12.34 2.25
N VAL A 24 -16.75 -13.16 2.98
CA VAL A 24 -17.42 -14.35 2.40
C VAL A 24 -18.70 -14.00 1.64
N PHE A 25 -19.30 -12.83 1.89
CA PHE A 25 -20.60 -12.47 1.34
C PHE A 25 -20.52 -11.75 -0.02
N ALA A 26 -19.36 -11.60 -0.63
CA ALA A 26 -19.23 -10.90 -1.91
C ALA A 26 -19.42 -11.85 -3.10
N TYR A 27 -20.64 -11.88 -3.67
CA TYR A 27 -20.89 -12.40 -5.04
C TYR A 27 -21.65 -13.72 -5.26
N THR A 28 -22.99 -13.65 -5.29
CA THR A 28 -23.85 -14.47 -6.19
C THR A 28 -25.24 -13.86 -6.32
N ARG A 29 -25.79 -13.77 -7.53
CA ARG A 29 -27.18 -13.35 -7.77
C ARG A 29 -28.09 -14.55 -7.68
N LEU A 30 -28.93 -14.63 -6.64
CA LEU A 30 -30.07 -15.55 -6.59
C LEU A 30 -31.30 -14.81 -6.07
N ALA A 31 -32.39 -14.88 -6.80
CA ALA A 31 -33.67 -14.34 -6.39
C ALA A 31 -34.44 -15.42 -5.60
N GLY A 32 -34.65 -15.23 -4.31
CA GLY A 32 -35.42 -16.17 -3.52
C GLY A 32 -35.89 -15.61 -2.17
N GLY A 33 -37.03 -16.03 -1.69
CA GLY A 33 -37.64 -15.64 -0.41
C GLY A 33 -37.10 -16.45 0.80
N ASP A 34 -36.00 -17.15 0.66
CA ASP A 34 -35.33 -17.87 1.73
C ASP A 34 -34.57 -16.89 2.65
N PRO A 35 -34.72 -16.99 3.98
CA PRO A 35 -34.00 -16.17 4.94
C PRO A 35 -32.47 -16.15 4.73
N LYS A 36 -31.87 -17.30 4.44
CA LYS A 36 -30.43 -17.45 4.20
C LYS A 36 -30.01 -16.68 2.94
N GLU A 37 -30.72 -16.86 1.83
CA GLU A 37 -30.45 -16.15 0.59
C GLU A 37 -30.62 -14.63 0.77
N THR A 38 -31.61 -14.19 1.56
CA THR A 38 -31.83 -12.77 1.85
C THR A 38 -30.63 -12.16 2.60
N VAL A 39 -30.10 -12.85 3.60
CA VAL A 39 -28.93 -12.39 4.35
C VAL A 39 -27.69 -12.35 3.46
N ILE A 40 -27.42 -13.42 2.70
CA ILE A 40 -26.28 -13.47 1.78
C ILE A 40 -26.37 -12.32 0.78
N GLN A 41 -27.53 -12.12 0.16
CA GLN A 41 -27.75 -11.04 -0.81
C GLN A 41 -27.55 -9.64 -0.20
N ALA A 42 -27.96 -9.43 1.05
CA ALA A 42 -27.80 -8.14 1.72
C ALA A 42 -26.32 -7.77 1.92
N PHE A 43 -25.46 -8.74 2.27
CA PHE A 43 -24.01 -8.52 2.34
C PHE A 43 -23.40 -8.30 0.95
N GLU A 44 -23.82 -9.08 -0.06
CA GLU A 44 -23.37 -8.92 -1.44
C GLU A 44 -23.70 -7.53 -1.99
N ASN A 45 -24.88 -6.99 -1.66
CA ASN A 45 -25.30 -5.67 -2.07
C ASN A 45 -24.42 -4.54 -1.51
N VAL A 46 -23.66 -4.77 -0.45
CA VAL A 46 -22.67 -3.78 0.07
C VAL A 46 -21.45 -3.64 -0.84
N TYR A 47 -21.10 -4.71 -1.57
CA TYR A 47 -19.86 -4.80 -2.37
C TYR A 47 -20.10 -5.06 -3.87
N THR A 48 -21.30 -4.81 -4.38
CA THR A 48 -21.66 -5.11 -5.78
C THR A 48 -20.87 -4.25 -6.76
N GLU A 49 -20.38 -4.87 -7.85
CA GLU A 49 -19.84 -4.12 -9.01
C GLU A 49 -20.91 -3.19 -9.58
N GLY A 50 -20.59 -1.92 -9.77
CA GLY A 50 -21.50 -0.90 -10.29
C GLY A 50 -22.13 0.00 -9.24
N GLN A 51 -21.72 -0.10 -7.99
CA GLN A 51 -22.05 0.93 -6.99
C GLN A 51 -21.20 2.19 -7.24
N THR A 52 -21.72 3.32 -6.77
CA THR A 52 -21.02 4.59 -6.79
C THR A 52 -19.69 4.47 -6.06
N ASP A 53 -18.60 4.71 -6.77
CA ASP A 53 -17.27 4.91 -6.21
C ASP A 53 -16.86 6.36 -6.47
N PRO A 54 -16.93 7.23 -5.45
CA PRO A 54 -16.63 8.65 -5.63
C PRO A 54 -15.21 8.90 -6.16
N MET A 55 -14.23 8.10 -5.75
CA MET A 55 -12.85 8.27 -6.19
C MET A 55 -12.70 7.90 -7.68
N GLU A 56 -13.37 6.84 -8.12
CA GLU A 56 -13.40 6.47 -9.54
C GLU A 56 -14.22 7.48 -10.35
N GLU A 57 -15.38 7.91 -9.84
CA GLU A 57 -16.22 8.89 -10.52
C GLU A 57 -15.60 10.27 -10.60
N LEU A 58 -14.87 10.71 -9.60
CA LEU A 58 -14.20 12.03 -9.60
C LEU A 58 -12.88 11.97 -10.35
N PHE A 59 -12.04 10.99 -10.08
CA PHE A 59 -10.65 10.99 -10.53
C PHE A 59 -10.33 9.97 -11.63
N GLY A 60 -11.13 8.92 -11.84
CA GLY A 60 -10.83 7.86 -12.81
C GLY A 60 -9.56 7.09 -12.49
N LEU A 61 -9.38 6.68 -11.24
CA LEU A 61 -8.16 6.04 -10.75
C LEU A 61 -7.81 4.76 -11.53
N SER A 62 -8.82 3.98 -11.93
CA SER A 62 -8.64 2.78 -12.73
C SER A 62 -8.15 3.10 -14.15
N GLU A 63 -8.54 4.24 -14.71
CA GLU A 63 -8.09 4.71 -16.02
C GLU A 63 -6.62 5.15 -15.96
N PHE A 64 -6.20 5.87 -14.91
CA PHE A 64 -4.79 6.20 -14.68
C PHE A 64 -3.93 4.96 -14.45
N ALA A 65 -4.42 3.98 -13.67
CA ALA A 65 -3.71 2.72 -13.45
C ALA A 65 -3.48 1.95 -14.77
N LYS A 66 -4.45 1.94 -15.67
CA LYS A 66 -4.31 1.35 -17.02
C LYS A 66 -3.37 2.17 -17.90
N ALA A 67 -3.52 3.49 -17.91
CA ALA A 67 -2.71 4.38 -18.73
C ALA A 67 -1.22 4.32 -18.37
N ARG A 68 -0.90 4.13 -17.09
CA ARG A 68 0.48 4.00 -16.59
C ARG A 68 1.30 2.92 -17.30
N VAL A 69 0.65 1.84 -17.75
CA VAL A 69 1.31 0.70 -18.39
C VAL A 69 1.09 0.64 -19.90
N SER A 70 0.20 1.47 -20.46
CA SER A 70 -0.21 1.39 -21.87
C SER A 70 -0.05 2.70 -22.64
N ALA A 71 0.27 3.81 -21.98
CA ALA A 71 0.38 5.10 -22.63
C ALA A 71 1.71 5.78 -22.29
N SER A 72 2.30 6.44 -23.28
CA SER A 72 3.49 7.26 -23.08
C SER A 72 3.13 8.52 -22.29
N GLN A 73 3.85 8.79 -21.20
CA GLN A 73 3.51 9.82 -20.21
C GLN A 73 4.73 10.62 -19.76
N ASN A 74 4.46 11.86 -19.39
CA ASN A 74 5.36 12.71 -18.61
C ASN A 74 4.75 12.90 -17.21
N SER A 75 5.52 12.67 -16.15
CA SER A 75 5.08 12.85 -14.76
C SER A 75 6.12 13.61 -13.96
N GLY A 76 5.66 14.40 -13.01
CA GLY A 76 6.56 15.15 -12.13
C GLY A 76 6.03 15.29 -10.73
N LEU A 77 6.97 15.47 -9.81
CA LEU A 77 6.75 15.76 -8.41
C LEU A 77 7.75 16.82 -7.97
N MET A 78 7.28 17.88 -7.35
CA MET A 78 8.13 18.85 -6.67
C MET A 78 7.62 19.04 -5.25
N LEU A 79 8.53 18.99 -4.28
CA LEU A 79 8.24 19.29 -2.87
C LEU A 79 9.28 20.27 -2.35
N LYS A 80 8.83 21.30 -1.64
CA LYS A 80 9.66 22.34 -1.02
C LYS A 80 9.34 22.48 0.45
N LEU A 81 10.35 22.60 1.27
CA LEU A 81 10.22 22.95 2.68
C LEU A 81 9.96 24.45 2.79
N ASN A 82 8.82 24.84 3.33
CA ASN A 82 8.48 26.25 3.56
C ASN A 82 8.96 26.71 4.93
N SER A 83 8.76 25.87 5.95
CA SER A 83 9.22 26.14 7.33
C SER A 83 9.33 24.85 8.14
N CYS A 84 10.13 24.91 9.21
CA CYS A 84 10.23 23.83 10.18
C CYS A 84 10.43 24.43 11.58
N SER A 85 9.79 23.83 12.61
CA SER A 85 9.94 24.24 13.99
C SER A 85 11.36 23.95 14.55
N GLU A 86 12.06 22.94 13.98
CA GLU A 86 13.45 22.65 14.32
C GLU A 86 14.38 23.69 13.65
N PRO A 87 15.07 24.56 14.41
CA PRO A 87 15.84 25.64 13.84
C PRO A 87 16.93 25.19 12.87
N ALA A 88 17.58 24.05 13.12
CA ALA A 88 18.61 23.51 12.23
C ALA A 88 18.05 23.11 10.88
N VAL A 89 16.84 22.52 10.84
CA VAL A 89 16.13 22.15 9.60
C VAL A 89 15.54 23.38 8.92
N ASN A 90 15.04 24.34 9.69
CA ASN A 90 14.46 25.57 9.14
C ASN A 90 15.47 26.45 8.38
N THR A 91 16.76 26.26 8.59
CA THR A 91 17.80 26.93 7.76
C THR A 91 17.75 26.51 6.30
N TYR A 92 17.11 25.38 6.00
CA TYR A 92 16.89 24.88 4.64
C TYR A 92 15.51 25.27 4.07
N ALA A 93 14.79 26.20 4.69
CA ALA A 93 13.54 26.70 4.12
C ALA A 93 13.76 27.23 2.70
N GLY A 94 12.85 26.90 1.78
CA GLY A 94 12.99 27.17 0.34
C GLY A 94 13.75 26.09 -0.43
N SER A 95 14.31 25.09 0.27
CA SER A 95 14.95 23.93 -0.37
C SER A 95 13.93 22.81 -0.62
N GLY A 96 14.23 21.94 -1.57
CA GLY A 96 13.29 20.90 -1.96
C GLY A 96 13.88 19.86 -2.90
N LEU A 97 13.00 19.00 -3.36
CA LEU A 97 13.29 17.94 -4.34
C LEU A 97 12.34 18.10 -5.53
N ARG A 98 12.89 17.94 -6.73
CA ARG A 98 12.11 17.82 -7.97
C ARG A 98 12.43 16.49 -8.65
N ILE A 99 11.43 15.82 -9.15
CA ILE A 99 11.54 14.61 -9.97
C ILE A 99 10.64 14.79 -11.18
N ASP A 100 11.21 14.72 -12.38
CA ASP A 100 10.50 14.71 -13.65
C ASP A 100 10.86 13.41 -14.38
N ALA A 101 9.87 12.68 -14.87
CA ALA A 101 10.08 11.41 -15.56
C ALA A 101 9.25 11.35 -16.84
N LYS A 102 9.88 10.98 -17.95
CA LYS A 102 9.24 10.72 -19.23
C LYS A 102 9.32 9.23 -19.53
N ASN A 103 8.20 8.59 -19.77
CA ASN A 103 8.08 7.20 -20.15
C ASN A 103 7.50 7.08 -21.55
N ASP A 104 8.28 6.63 -22.50
CA ASP A 104 7.87 6.35 -23.89
C ASP A 104 7.69 4.84 -24.04
N VAL A 105 6.46 4.39 -23.82
CA VAL A 105 6.07 2.97 -23.88
C VAL A 105 6.22 2.42 -25.30
N GLU A 106 5.95 3.24 -26.33
CA GLU A 106 5.99 2.81 -27.74
C GLU A 106 7.42 2.50 -28.20
N ASN A 107 8.40 3.29 -27.74
CA ASN A 107 9.80 3.15 -28.12
C ASN A 107 10.65 2.50 -27.04
N ASN A 108 10.06 2.06 -25.92
CA ASN A 108 10.76 1.45 -24.78
C ASN A 108 11.91 2.32 -24.25
N LYS A 109 11.62 3.62 -24.05
CA LYS A 109 12.59 4.61 -23.57
C LYS A 109 12.05 5.31 -22.33
N VAL A 110 12.94 5.59 -21.39
CA VAL A 110 12.65 6.37 -20.19
C VAL A 110 13.71 7.43 -19.99
N SER A 111 13.32 8.62 -19.59
CA SER A 111 14.24 9.59 -19.01
C SER A 111 13.69 10.11 -17.69
N ALA A 112 14.60 10.46 -16.78
CA ALA A 112 14.24 11.09 -15.52
C ALA A 112 15.26 12.19 -15.19
N ASN A 113 14.78 13.28 -14.61
CA ASN A 113 15.58 14.33 -13.99
C ASN A 113 15.21 14.39 -12.52
N MET A 114 16.19 14.31 -11.64
CA MET A 114 16.02 14.45 -10.19
C MET A 114 16.85 15.62 -9.72
N GLY A 115 16.20 16.70 -9.30
CA GLY A 115 16.82 17.96 -8.90
C GLY A 115 16.74 18.20 -7.39
N ILE A 116 17.85 18.65 -6.80
CA ILE A 116 17.87 19.24 -5.46
C ILE A 116 17.77 20.76 -5.61
N ILE A 117 16.75 21.32 -4.96
CA ILE A 117 16.52 22.77 -4.92
C ILE A 117 17.12 23.29 -3.61
N TYR A 118 17.87 24.39 -3.67
CA TYR A 118 18.38 25.08 -2.49
C TYR A 118 18.09 26.58 -2.61
N ASN A 119 17.40 27.16 -1.63
CA ASN A 119 16.96 28.57 -1.65
C ASN A 119 16.26 28.97 -2.96
N GLY A 120 15.44 28.06 -3.51
CA GLY A 120 14.67 28.29 -4.73
C GLY A 120 15.46 28.17 -6.05
N MET A 121 16.73 27.78 -6.00
CA MET A 121 17.56 27.51 -7.17
C MET A 121 17.89 26.03 -7.29
N ASP A 122 17.92 25.50 -8.51
CA ASP A 122 18.43 24.15 -8.75
C ASP A 122 19.91 24.07 -8.39
N LEU A 123 20.25 23.24 -7.42
CA LEU A 123 21.60 23.09 -6.91
C LEU A 123 22.36 21.99 -7.66
N VAL A 124 21.74 20.82 -7.79
CA VAL A 124 22.30 19.63 -8.45
C VAL A 124 21.15 18.89 -9.12
N ASN A 125 21.39 18.45 -10.36
CA ASN A 125 20.46 17.63 -11.13
C ASN A 125 21.13 16.31 -11.49
N LEU A 126 20.42 15.21 -11.27
CA LEU A 126 20.77 13.88 -11.80
C LEU A 126 19.88 13.60 -13.00
N ASP A 127 20.47 13.58 -14.18
CA ASP A 127 19.80 13.19 -15.41
C ASP A 127 20.02 11.71 -15.66
N LEU A 128 18.94 11.01 -15.95
CA LEU A 128 18.94 9.57 -16.25
C LEU A 128 18.25 9.33 -17.61
N TYR A 129 18.77 8.36 -18.35
CA TYR A 129 18.13 7.86 -19.57
C TYR A 129 18.30 6.34 -19.61
N TYR A 130 17.25 5.68 -20.10
CA TYR A 130 17.27 4.27 -20.48
C TYR A 130 16.62 4.09 -21.84
N GLY A 131 17.28 3.42 -22.75
CA GLY A 131 16.77 3.07 -24.06
C GLY A 131 17.83 2.27 -24.85
N ASP A 132 17.39 1.43 -25.78
CA ASP A 132 18.28 0.63 -26.63
C ASP A 132 19.32 -0.19 -25.83
N ASN A 133 18.90 -0.80 -24.71
CA ASN A 133 19.74 -1.51 -23.73
C ASN A 133 20.86 -0.67 -23.10
N THR A 134 20.79 0.63 -23.17
CA THR A 134 21.80 1.54 -22.61
C THR A 134 21.18 2.37 -21.49
N VAL A 135 21.84 2.42 -20.33
CA VAL A 135 21.59 3.40 -19.29
C VAL A 135 22.61 4.54 -19.45
N MET A 136 22.12 5.77 -19.36
CA MET A 136 22.97 6.95 -19.30
C MET A 136 22.65 7.73 -18.03
N ALA A 137 23.67 8.30 -17.40
CA ALA A 137 23.56 9.15 -16.22
C ALA A 137 24.48 10.36 -16.33
N ALA A 138 24.01 11.52 -15.91
CA ALA A 138 24.83 12.73 -15.84
C ALA A 138 24.46 13.55 -14.60
N VAL A 139 25.45 14.24 -14.06
CA VAL A 139 25.29 15.27 -13.03
C VAL A 139 26.04 16.50 -13.53
N PRO A 140 25.42 17.35 -14.39
CA PRO A 140 26.12 18.41 -15.13
C PRO A 140 26.84 19.41 -14.23
N GLU A 141 26.32 19.65 -13.03
CA GLU A 141 26.91 20.57 -12.04
C GLU A 141 28.20 20.01 -11.42
N LEU A 142 28.40 18.68 -11.46
CA LEU A 142 29.57 18.03 -10.88
C LEU A 142 30.62 17.64 -11.93
N SER A 143 30.18 17.16 -13.10
CA SER A 143 31.05 16.79 -14.20
C SER A 143 30.35 16.96 -15.55
N PRO A 144 31.03 17.41 -16.61
CA PRO A 144 30.48 17.48 -17.96
C PRO A 144 30.32 16.10 -18.62
N LYS A 145 30.72 15.02 -17.96
CA LYS A 145 30.66 13.67 -18.49
C LYS A 145 29.23 13.10 -18.40
N VAL A 146 28.84 12.40 -19.46
CA VAL A 146 27.68 11.52 -19.49
C VAL A 146 28.17 10.09 -19.34
N PHE A 147 27.88 9.46 -18.20
CA PHE A 147 28.25 8.08 -17.93
C PHE A 147 27.31 7.15 -18.69
N THR A 148 27.87 6.17 -19.39
CA THR A 148 27.11 5.21 -20.19
C THR A 148 27.40 3.78 -19.75
N LEU A 149 26.34 2.97 -19.68
CA LEU A 149 26.42 1.55 -19.40
C LEU A 149 25.50 0.81 -20.38
N ASP A 150 26.09 0.05 -21.28
CA ASP A 150 25.38 -0.77 -22.25
C ASP A 150 25.20 -2.19 -21.69
N PHE A 151 23.95 -2.69 -21.66
CA PHE A 151 23.57 -4.05 -21.25
C PHE A 151 23.48 -5.02 -22.43
N GLY A 152 23.95 -4.63 -23.60
CA GLY A 152 23.93 -5.47 -24.79
C GLY A 152 24.88 -6.66 -24.75
N GLU A 153 25.06 -7.30 -25.90
CA GLU A 153 25.87 -8.50 -26.03
C GLU A 153 27.30 -8.35 -25.44
N GLY A 154 27.75 -9.39 -24.76
CA GLY A 154 29.10 -9.43 -24.18
C GLY A 154 29.32 -8.66 -22.89
N LEU A 155 28.24 -8.33 -22.14
CA LEU A 155 28.32 -7.62 -20.86
C LEU A 155 29.27 -8.32 -19.86
N GLU A 156 29.24 -9.66 -19.75
CA GLU A 156 30.11 -10.45 -18.89
C GLU A 156 31.59 -10.25 -19.26
N GLU A 157 31.91 -10.30 -20.56
CA GLU A 157 33.28 -10.13 -21.04
C GLU A 157 33.78 -8.69 -20.82
N ARG A 158 32.91 -7.70 -21.01
CA ARG A 158 33.23 -6.28 -20.74
C ARG A 158 33.45 -6.02 -19.25
N LEU A 159 32.65 -6.63 -18.38
CA LEU A 159 32.85 -6.58 -16.92
C LEU A 159 34.20 -7.19 -16.51
N LYS A 160 34.56 -8.38 -17.03
CA LYS A 160 35.84 -9.05 -16.78
C LYS A 160 37.02 -8.23 -17.23
N ASN A 161 36.90 -7.60 -18.38
CA ASN A 161 37.97 -6.81 -18.99
C ASN A 161 37.97 -5.33 -18.57
N SER A 162 37.04 -4.92 -17.74
CA SER A 162 36.95 -3.54 -17.24
C SER A 162 38.19 -3.17 -16.43
N PRO A 163 38.93 -2.08 -16.78
CA PRO A 163 40.15 -1.68 -16.09
C PRO A 163 39.95 -1.41 -14.58
N MET A 164 38.78 -0.92 -14.22
CA MET A 164 38.45 -0.58 -12.82
C MET A 164 37.64 -1.67 -12.14
N LEU A 165 36.56 -2.12 -12.78
CA LEU A 165 35.63 -3.07 -12.16
C LEU A 165 36.16 -4.51 -12.20
N GLY A 166 36.89 -4.92 -13.23
CA GLY A 166 37.42 -6.28 -13.34
C GLY A 166 38.29 -6.67 -12.15
N SER A 167 39.26 -5.81 -11.80
CA SER A 167 40.11 -6.05 -10.63
C SER A 167 39.36 -5.94 -9.30
N ALA A 168 38.35 -5.07 -9.20
CA ALA A 168 37.52 -4.95 -8.00
C ALA A 168 36.63 -6.19 -7.81
N LEU A 169 36.07 -6.72 -8.88
CA LEU A 169 35.28 -7.97 -8.87
C LEU A 169 36.15 -9.17 -8.45
N GLU A 170 37.36 -9.29 -9.02
CA GLU A 170 38.29 -10.34 -8.63
C GLU A 170 38.69 -10.26 -7.15
N GLN A 171 39.00 -9.04 -6.64
CA GLN A 171 39.39 -8.84 -5.25
C GLN A 171 38.22 -9.08 -4.27
N SER A 172 36.99 -8.77 -4.67
CA SER A 172 35.80 -9.00 -3.86
C SER A 172 35.29 -10.45 -3.94
N GLY A 173 35.86 -11.28 -4.83
CA GLY A 173 35.37 -12.65 -5.06
C GLY A 173 34.03 -12.73 -5.79
N VAL A 174 33.55 -11.62 -6.37
CA VAL A 174 32.31 -11.58 -7.14
C VAL A 174 32.57 -12.05 -8.57
N ASP A 175 31.87 -13.09 -9.02
CA ASP A 175 31.98 -13.55 -10.40
C ASP A 175 31.29 -12.55 -11.35
N ALA A 176 32.03 -12.11 -12.36
CA ALA A 176 31.52 -11.18 -13.37
C ALA A 176 30.31 -11.74 -14.13
N SER A 177 30.19 -13.06 -14.26
CA SER A 177 29.01 -13.70 -14.85
C SER A 177 27.75 -13.48 -14.00
N VAL A 178 27.87 -13.55 -12.68
CA VAL A 178 26.76 -13.30 -11.74
C VAL A 178 26.37 -11.83 -11.78
N MET A 179 27.35 -10.92 -11.85
CA MET A 179 27.06 -9.49 -12.00
C MET A 179 26.36 -9.18 -13.32
N ALA A 180 26.83 -9.76 -14.44
CA ALA A 180 26.20 -9.57 -15.74
C ALA A 180 24.76 -10.09 -15.75
N GLU A 181 24.55 -11.30 -15.26
CA GLU A 181 23.20 -11.88 -15.15
C GLU A 181 22.27 -11.04 -14.27
N TYR A 182 22.79 -10.47 -13.18
CA TYR A 182 22.04 -9.57 -12.33
C TYR A 182 21.62 -8.27 -13.05
N MET A 183 22.57 -7.65 -13.76
CA MET A 183 22.31 -6.42 -14.52
C MET A 183 21.31 -6.67 -15.66
N GLU A 184 21.44 -7.79 -16.39
CA GLU A 184 20.49 -8.22 -17.42
C GLU A 184 19.09 -8.47 -16.83
N LEU A 185 19.01 -9.07 -15.65
CA LEU A 185 17.74 -9.32 -14.96
C LEU A 185 17.06 -8.01 -14.53
N LEU A 186 17.82 -7.02 -14.06
CA LEU A 186 17.29 -5.69 -13.74
C LEU A 186 16.77 -4.97 -15.00
N ALA A 187 17.54 -5.03 -16.10
CA ALA A 187 17.11 -4.44 -17.36
C ALA A 187 15.85 -5.11 -17.90
N GLU A 188 15.77 -6.44 -17.84
CA GLU A 188 14.57 -7.20 -18.22
C GLU A 188 13.37 -6.88 -17.34
N GLN A 189 13.56 -6.74 -16.02
CA GLN A 189 12.50 -6.33 -15.10
C GLN A 189 11.99 -4.91 -15.40
N ALA A 190 12.90 -3.97 -15.69
CA ALA A 190 12.53 -2.63 -16.09
C ALA A 190 11.70 -2.65 -17.39
N ARG A 191 12.12 -3.44 -18.38
CA ARG A 191 11.42 -3.63 -19.65
C ARG A 191 10.03 -4.24 -19.46
N GLN A 192 9.90 -5.32 -18.65
CA GLN A 192 8.60 -5.95 -18.36
C GLN A 192 7.64 -5.01 -17.63
N THR A 193 8.16 -4.13 -16.78
CA THR A 193 7.38 -3.11 -16.11
C THR A 193 6.83 -2.09 -17.11
N GLN A 194 7.62 -1.71 -18.11
CA GLN A 194 7.19 -0.80 -19.18
C GLN A 194 6.17 -1.45 -20.14
N GLU A 195 6.35 -2.71 -20.49
CA GLU A 195 5.43 -3.45 -21.36
C GLU A 195 4.09 -3.80 -20.69
N GLY A 196 3.86 -3.35 -19.46
CA GLY A 196 2.64 -3.67 -18.70
C GLY A 196 2.56 -5.14 -18.28
N GLN A 197 3.60 -5.92 -18.51
CA GLN A 197 3.75 -7.29 -18.03
C GLN A 197 4.30 -7.31 -16.60
N ALA A 198 4.07 -6.21 -15.89
CA ALA A 198 4.64 -6.01 -14.57
C ALA A 198 4.39 -7.23 -13.69
N THR A 199 5.45 -7.68 -13.05
CA THR A 199 5.47 -8.61 -11.92
C THR A 199 4.73 -8.04 -10.69
N SER A 200 3.83 -7.08 -10.87
CA SER A 200 2.91 -6.64 -9.84
C SER A 200 1.98 -7.81 -9.54
N PHE A 201 1.91 -8.16 -8.28
CA PHE A 201 0.96 -9.13 -7.75
C PHE A 201 -0.46 -8.77 -8.25
N ASP A 202 -0.97 -9.53 -9.20
CA ASP A 202 -2.33 -9.33 -9.72
C ASP A 202 -3.34 -9.94 -8.75
N LEU A 203 -3.68 -9.15 -7.73
CA LEU A 203 -4.68 -9.51 -6.74
C LEU A 203 -6.03 -9.85 -7.40
N LYS A 204 -6.40 -9.15 -8.48
CA LYS A 204 -7.67 -9.37 -9.18
C LYS A 204 -7.69 -10.76 -9.86
N ALA A 205 -6.60 -11.11 -10.53
CA ALA A 205 -6.45 -12.43 -11.14
C ALA A 205 -6.37 -13.54 -10.08
N LEU A 206 -5.69 -13.31 -8.94
CA LEU A 206 -5.65 -14.26 -7.83
C LEU A 206 -7.05 -14.48 -7.25
N MET A 207 -7.79 -13.40 -6.96
CA MET A 207 -9.15 -13.51 -6.43
C MET A 207 -10.12 -14.17 -7.42
N LYS A 208 -9.92 -13.96 -8.72
CA LYS A 208 -10.67 -14.69 -9.74
C LYS A 208 -10.40 -16.19 -9.67
N ARG A 209 -9.12 -16.61 -9.62
CA ARG A 209 -8.76 -18.05 -9.49
C ARG A 209 -9.30 -18.64 -8.18
N TYR A 210 -9.26 -17.89 -7.09
CA TYR A 210 -9.83 -18.30 -5.81
C TYR A 210 -11.32 -18.60 -5.94
N ARG A 211 -12.10 -17.69 -6.51
CA ARG A 211 -13.55 -17.84 -6.70
C ARG A 211 -13.92 -19.00 -7.64
N GLU A 212 -13.12 -19.23 -8.69
CA GLU A 212 -13.36 -20.29 -9.66
C GLU A 212 -12.91 -21.69 -9.17
N GLY A 213 -11.90 -21.74 -8.31
CA GLY A 213 -11.24 -22.99 -7.90
C GLY A 213 -11.42 -23.40 -6.44
N CYS A 214 -11.78 -22.48 -5.54
CA CYS A 214 -11.94 -22.75 -4.12
C CYS A 214 -13.40 -22.87 -3.73
N LYS A 215 -13.75 -23.92 -2.98
CA LYS A 215 -15.13 -24.12 -2.47
C LYS A 215 -15.37 -23.56 -1.09
N ALA A 216 -14.37 -22.93 -0.47
CA ALA A 216 -14.46 -22.44 0.90
C ALA A 216 -15.67 -21.53 1.13
N GLU A 217 -15.92 -20.62 0.19
CA GLU A 217 -17.04 -19.68 0.24
C GLU A 217 -18.39 -20.37 0.12
N ASP A 218 -18.56 -21.28 -0.85
CA ASP A 218 -19.79 -22.01 -1.06
C ASP A 218 -20.12 -22.93 0.14
N ASP A 219 -19.11 -23.64 0.65
CA ASP A 219 -19.25 -24.53 1.80
C ASP A 219 -19.59 -23.74 3.08
N PHE A 220 -18.99 -22.57 3.26
CA PHE A 220 -19.30 -21.66 4.37
C PHE A 220 -20.74 -21.15 4.28
N LYS A 221 -21.16 -20.63 3.12
CA LYS A 221 -22.54 -20.18 2.88
C LYS A 221 -23.54 -21.33 3.12
N ALA A 222 -23.22 -22.54 2.70
CA ALA A 222 -24.07 -23.69 2.92
C ALA A 222 -24.21 -24.05 4.42
N ALA A 223 -23.17 -23.84 5.22
CA ALA A 223 -23.15 -24.15 6.66
C ALA A 223 -23.86 -23.13 7.54
N LEU A 224 -24.20 -21.92 7.02
CA LEU A 224 -24.92 -20.92 7.79
C LEU A 224 -26.31 -21.42 8.20
N THR A 225 -26.69 -21.17 9.45
CA THR A 225 -28.06 -21.32 9.94
C THR A 225 -28.69 -19.95 10.03
N VAL A 226 -29.83 -19.74 9.37
CA VAL A 226 -30.51 -18.44 9.33
C VAL A 226 -32.00 -18.63 9.62
N GLU A 227 -32.51 -17.92 10.62
CA GLU A 227 -33.89 -17.91 11.02
C GLU A 227 -34.45 -16.49 10.94
N LYS A 228 -35.78 -16.34 10.82
CA LYS A 228 -36.42 -15.03 10.85
C LYS A 228 -36.48 -14.50 12.27
N GLY A 229 -35.89 -13.33 12.47
CA GLY A 229 -35.90 -12.59 13.72
C GLY A 229 -36.96 -11.48 13.77
N GLU A 230 -36.86 -10.67 14.81
CA GLU A 230 -37.76 -9.53 15.05
C GLU A 230 -37.41 -8.35 14.14
N LYS A 231 -38.38 -7.44 13.95
CA LYS A 231 -38.15 -6.19 13.23
C LYS A 231 -37.55 -5.14 14.16
N ALA A 232 -36.70 -4.29 13.62
CA ALA A 232 -36.20 -3.09 14.28
C ALA A 232 -36.21 -1.89 13.32
N SER A 233 -36.15 -0.69 13.86
CA SER A 233 -36.06 0.54 13.08
C SER A 233 -34.65 1.09 13.12
N PHE A 234 -34.14 1.56 11.97
CA PHE A 234 -32.85 2.20 11.81
C PHE A 234 -32.98 3.52 11.06
N THR A 235 -32.12 4.48 11.35
CA THR A 235 -32.09 5.73 10.59
C THR A 235 -31.19 5.55 9.37
N ILE A 236 -31.78 5.51 8.18
CA ILE A 236 -31.11 5.36 6.89
C ILE A 236 -31.50 6.56 6.03
N ASP A 237 -30.53 7.28 5.45
CA ASP A 237 -30.73 8.54 4.71
C ASP A 237 -31.53 9.58 5.50
N GLY A 238 -31.26 9.67 6.81
CA GLY A 238 -31.98 10.58 7.72
C GLY A 238 -33.45 10.25 7.98
N LYS A 239 -33.93 9.06 7.57
CA LYS A 239 -35.29 8.60 7.76
C LYS A 239 -35.35 7.31 8.56
N GLU A 240 -36.32 7.22 9.47
CA GLU A 240 -36.56 5.98 10.19
C GLU A 240 -37.17 4.93 9.24
N GLN A 241 -36.48 3.79 9.11
CA GLN A 241 -36.87 2.67 8.26
C GLN A 241 -36.99 1.39 9.08
N ALA A 242 -38.10 0.66 8.88
CA ALA A 242 -38.32 -0.64 9.50
C ALA A 242 -37.59 -1.73 8.72
N CYS A 243 -36.62 -2.38 9.36
CA CYS A 243 -35.84 -3.47 8.82
C CYS A 243 -36.29 -4.81 9.44
N ARG A 244 -36.13 -5.89 8.69
CA ARG A 244 -36.38 -7.25 9.17
C ARG A 244 -35.10 -7.84 9.73
N GLY A 245 -35.18 -8.37 10.96
CA GLY A 245 -34.08 -9.11 11.56
C GLY A 245 -34.03 -10.56 11.07
N TYR A 246 -32.83 -11.08 11.01
CA TYR A 246 -32.49 -12.47 10.75
C TYR A 246 -31.47 -12.92 11.78
N GLU A 247 -31.79 -13.97 12.54
CA GLU A 247 -30.88 -14.60 13.48
C GLU A 247 -29.98 -15.54 12.71
N VAL A 248 -28.68 -15.26 12.73
CA VAL A 248 -27.66 -16.00 11.99
C VAL A 248 -26.71 -16.66 12.97
N THR A 249 -26.53 -17.96 12.81
CA THR A 249 -25.51 -18.71 13.56
C THR A 249 -24.46 -19.22 12.59
N VAL A 250 -23.21 -18.90 12.89
CA VAL A 250 -22.03 -19.40 12.21
C VAL A 250 -21.31 -20.35 13.17
N SER A 251 -21.31 -21.63 12.85
CA SER A 251 -20.62 -22.60 13.69
C SER A 251 -19.12 -22.42 13.63
N LYS A 252 -18.43 -22.68 14.74
CA LYS A 252 -16.97 -22.71 14.80
C LYS A 252 -16.39 -23.58 13.70
N GLU A 253 -16.98 -24.76 13.48
CA GLU A 253 -16.53 -25.70 12.45
C GLU A 253 -16.56 -25.07 11.04
N ALA A 254 -17.63 -24.33 10.71
CA ALA A 254 -17.74 -23.65 9.42
C ALA A 254 -16.64 -22.59 9.23
N MET A 255 -16.35 -21.80 10.27
CA MET A 255 -15.27 -20.80 10.23
C MET A 255 -13.88 -21.45 10.09
N ILE A 256 -13.61 -22.48 10.86
CA ILE A 256 -12.33 -23.21 10.80
C ILE A 256 -12.13 -23.87 9.43
N ASN A 257 -13.18 -24.49 8.88
CA ASN A 257 -13.13 -25.10 7.55
C ASN A 257 -12.92 -24.05 6.45
N PHE A 258 -13.58 -22.90 6.56
CA PHE A 258 -13.36 -21.79 5.64
C PHE A 258 -11.90 -21.31 5.65
N LEU A 259 -11.34 -21.04 6.82
CA LEU A 259 -9.96 -20.58 6.97
C LEU A 259 -8.97 -21.62 6.42
N ARG A 260 -9.16 -22.91 6.76
CA ARG A 260 -8.31 -24.00 6.30
C ARG A 260 -8.35 -24.15 4.79
N THR A 261 -9.55 -24.23 4.21
CA THR A 261 -9.71 -24.43 2.77
C THR A 261 -9.20 -23.23 1.96
N SER A 262 -9.43 -22.01 2.43
CA SER A 262 -8.91 -20.80 1.80
C SER A 262 -7.39 -20.73 1.89
N SER A 263 -6.81 -20.99 3.05
CA SER A 263 -5.36 -20.98 3.24
C SER A 263 -4.67 -22.06 2.39
N ASP A 264 -5.22 -23.27 2.36
CA ASP A 264 -4.71 -24.34 1.51
C ASP A 264 -4.73 -23.96 0.03
N PHE A 265 -5.79 -23.28 -0.44
CA PHE A 265 -5.84 -22.78 -1.81
C PHE A 265 -4.69 -21.80 -2.10
N PHE A 266 -4.48 -20.78 -1.27
CA PHE A 266 -3.43 -19.78 -1.50
C PHE A 266 -2.02 -20.39 -1.37
N LEU A 267 -1.80 -21.28 -0.41
CA LEU A 267 -0.53 -21.98 -0.25
C LEU A 267 -0.22 -22.95 -1.40
N GLN A 268 -1.22 -23.38 -2.18
CA GLN A 268 -1.07 -24.30 -3.30
C GLN A 268 -1.17 -23.63 -4.67
N ASP A 269 -1.53 -22.34 -4.75
CA ASP A 269 -1.65 -21.63 -6.04
C ASP A 269 -0.29 -21.55 -6.75
N GLU A 270 -0.15 -22.29 -7.84
CA GLU A 270 1.11 -22.42 -8.58
C GLU A 270 1.55 -21.12 -9.25
N VAL A 271 0.61 -20.22 -9.58
CA VAL A 271 0.93 -18.91 -10.16
C VAL A 271 1.54 -18.02 -9.09
N LEU A 272 0.93 -18.01 -7.89
CA LEU A 272 1.45 -17.26 -6.75
C LEU A 272 2.85 -17.74 -6.36
N LYS A 273 3.07 -19.06 -6.30
CA LYS A 273 4.40 -19.64 -6.03
C LYS A 273 5.42 -19.22 -7.06
N LYS A 274 5.07 -19.31 -8.35
CA LYS A 274 5.98 -18.93 -9.43
C LYS A 274 6.35 -17.46 -9.39
N ASP A 275 5.37 -16.57 -9.12
CA ASP A 275 5.62 -15.13 -9.02
C ASP A 275 6.48 -14.79 -7.80
N PHE A 276 6.25 -15.50 -6.69
CA PHE A 276 7.07 -15.36 -5.48
C PHE A 276 8.51 -15.85 -5.71
N LEU A 277 8.69 -17.00 -6.37
CA LEU A 277 10.01 -17.53 -6.70
C LEU A 277 10.82 -16.56 -7.57
N LYS A 278 10.22 -15.97 -8.60
CA LYS A 278 10.88 -14.96 -9.43
C LYS A 278 11.40 -13.77 -8.62
N ARG A 279 10.63 -13.32 -7.62
CA ARG A 279 11.04 -12.22 -6.73
C ARG A 279 12.19 -12.65 -5.82
N LEU A 280 12.15 -13.87 -5.29
CA LEU A 280 13.22 -14.43 -4.48
C LEU A 280 14.51 -14.61 -5.28
N GLU A 281 14.45 -15.06 -6.53
CA GLU A 281 15.62 -15.19 -7.40
C GLU A 281 16.39 -13.88 -7.52
N LEU A 282 15.68 -12.76 -7.70
CA LEU A 282 16.29 -11.43 -7.71
C LEU A 282 16.92 -11.07 -6.35
N SER A 283 16.20 -11.29 -5.26
CA SER A 283 16.67 -10.99 -3.91
C SER A 283 17.88 -11.83 -3.51
N VAL A 284 17.89 -13.12 -3.86
CA VAL A 284 19.00 -14.04 -3.58
C VAL A 284 20.23 -13.64 -4.38
N LYS A 285 20.08 -13.30 -5.66
CA LYS A 285 21.20 -12.80 -6.47
C LYS A 285 21.80 -11.52 -5.90
N LEU A 286 20.95 -10.58 -5.47
CA LEU A 286 21.38 -9.37 -4.75
C LEU A 286 22.18 -9.71 -3.49
N SER A 287 21.68 -10.63 -2.68
CA SER A 287 22.31 -11.04 -1.42
C SER A 287 23.64 -11.76 -1.67
N GLN A 288 23.70 -12.58 -2.71
CA GLN A 288 24.96 -13.25 -3.12
C GLN A 288 26.02 -12.24 -3.55
N LEU A 289 25.64 -11.21 -4.30
CA LEU A 289 26.54 -10.13 -4.69
C LEU A 289 27.03 -9.32 -3.48
N ALA A 290 26.13 -9.00 -2.55
CA ALA A 290 26.50 -8.30 -1.32
C ALA A 290 27.28 -9.18 -0.35
N GLY A 291 27.02 -10.48 -0.32
CA GLY A 291 27.58 -11.45 0.61
C GLY A 291 28.87 -12.12 0.16
N ALA A 292 29.29 -11.92 -1.09
CA ALA A 292 30.62 -12.38 -1.58
C ALA A 292 31.78 -11.81 -0.74
N GLN A 293 31.53 -10.83 0.12
CA GLN A 293 32.47 -10.30 1.11
C GLN A 293 32.49 -11.09 2.44
N MET A 294 31.61 -12.06 2.64
CA MET A 294 31.57 -12.89 3.85
C MET A 294 32.04 -14.31 3.50
N GLU A 295 33.33 -14.56 3.65
CA GLU A 295 33.94 -15.88 3.43
C GLU A 295 33.18 -16.97 4.23
N GLY A 296 32.63 -17.96 3.51
CA GLY A 296 32.20 -19.25 4.07
C GLY A 296 30.76 -19.41 4.49
N GLN A 297 29.83 -18.57 4.06
CA GLN A 297 28.39 -18.83 4.21
C GLN A 297 27.79 -19.30 2.88
N ASP A 298 27.27 -20.53 2.86
CA ASP A 298 26.40 -20.99 1.78
C ASP A 298 25.06 -20.24 1.91
N PHE A 299 24.76 -19.38 0.94
CA PHE A 299 23.45 -18.73 0.85
C PHE A 299 22.42 -19.73 0.33
N PRO A 300 21.24 -19.79 0.95
CA PRO A 300 20.17 -20.65 0.44
C PRO A 300 19.77 -20.21 -0.97
N THR A 301 19.41 -21.15 -1.79
CA THR A 301 18.85 -20.88 -3.12
C THR A 301 17.45 -20.22 -2.97
N ALA A 302 17.00 -19.53 -4.02
CA ALA A 302 15.65 -18.95 -4.03
C ALA A 302 14.57 -20.01 -3.80
N GLN A 303 14.77 -21.23 -4.31
CA GLN A 303 13.85 -22.34 -4.12
C GLN A 303 13.82 -22.82 -2.67
N GLU A 304 14.98 -22.96 -2.02
CA GLU A 304 15.07 -23.33 -0.59
C GLU A 304 14.43 -22.24 0.29
N MET A 305 14.66 -20.97 -0.01
CA MET A 305 14.00 -19.85 0.68
C MET A 305 12.49 -19.86 0.48
N GLN A 306 12.03 -20.15 -0.73
CA GLN A 306 10.60 -20.29 -1.01
C GLN A 306 9.99 -21.42 -0.19
N GLU A 307 10.57 -22.62 -0.25
CA GLU A 307 10.10 -23.78 0.49
C GLU A 307 10.04 -23.48 1.99
N GLN A 308 11.09 -22.89 2.55
CA GLN A 308 11.13 -22.50 3.96
C GLN A 308 10.03 -21.49 4.30
N THR A 309 9.87 -20.43 3.50
CA THR A 309 8.84 -19.39 3.73
C THR A 309 7.43 -19.98 3.68
N TYR A 310 7.16 -20.89 2.74
CA TYR A 310 5.86 -21.54 2.64
C TYR A 310 5.62 -22.55 3.79
N GLU A 311 6.63 -23.24 4.28
CA GLU A 311 6.52 -24.11 5.47
C GLU A 311 6.32 -23.29 6.74
N GLU A 312 7.02 -22.18 6.92
CA GLU A 312 6.82 -21.24 8.03
C GLU A 312 5.41 -20.66 8.00
N ALA A 313 4.96 -20.14 6.85
CA ALA A 313 3.61 -19.61 6.68
C ALA A 313 2.54 -20.67 6.96
N ARG A 314 2.73 -21.90 6.48
CA ARG A 314 1.84 -23.03 6.81
C ARG A 314 1.82 -23.31 8.31
N THR A 315 2.96 -23.35 8.95
CA THR A 315 3.08 -23.61 10.39
C THR A 315 2.37 -22.52 11.20
N GLU A 316 2.54 -21.25 10.83
CA GLU A 316 1.87 -20.14 11.50
C GLU A 316 0.34 -20.18 11.29
N ILE A 317 -0.10 -20.44 10.06
CA ILE A 317 -1.54 -20.57 9.73
C ILE A 317 -2.15 -21.77 10.49
N ASP A 318 -1.51 -22.92 10.47
CA ASP A 318 -1.99 -24.12 11.20
C ASP A 318 -2.03 -23.84 12.71
N GLY A 319 -1.03 -23.14 13.26
CA GLY A 319 -1.00 -22.70 14.65
C GLY A 319 -2.16 -21.75 14.99
N MET A 320 -2.45 -20.80 14.12
CA MET A 320 -3.58 -19.87 14.27
C MET A 320 -4.93 -20.63 14.19
N ILE A 321 -5.08 -21.53 13.22
CA ILE A 321 -6.29 -22.34 13.05
C ILE A 321 -6.49 -23.25 14.28
N ALA A 322 -5.42 -23.90 14.78
CA ALA A 322 -5.49 -24.73 15.98
C ALA A 322 -5.85 -23.91 17.22
N PHE A 323 -5.33 -22.69 17.35
CA PHE A 323 -5.72 -21.78 18.42
C PHE A 323 -7.20 -21.42 18.33
N LEU A 324 -7.70 -21.02 17.17
CA LEU A 324 -9.11 -20.71 16.96
C LEU A 324 -10.00 -21.93 17.21
N ASP A 325 -9.61 -23.09 16.72
CA ASP A 325 -10.34 -24.34 16.94
C ASP A 325 -10.44 -24.73 18.42
N SER A 326 -9.43 -24.42 19.21
CA SER A 326 -9.45 -24.69 20.66
C SER A 326 -10.19 -23.62 21.48
N SER A 327 -10.20 -22.38 21.01
CA SER A 327 -10.65 -21.23 21.80
C SER A 327 -11.97 -20.61 21.33
N LEU A 328 -12.22 -20.55 20.02
CA LEU A 328 -13.41 -19.89 19.45
C LEU A 328 -14.67 -20.72 19.72
N ASN A 329 -15.75 -20.05 20.03
CA ASN A 329 -17.09 -20.62 20.06
C ASN A 329 -17.90 -20.18 18.83
N ASP A 330 -19.12 -20.72 18.68
CA ASP A 330 -20.02 -20.30 17.61
C ASP A 330 -20.29 -18.79 17.68
N VAL A 331 -20.46 -18.17 16.51
CA VAL A 331 -20.85 -16.76 16.39
C VAL A 331 -22.37 -16.69 16.21
N SER A 332 -23.03 -15.94 17.08
CA SER A 332 -24.45 -15.61 16.95
C SER A 332 -24.58 -14.15 16.60
N MET A 333 -25.35 -13.83 15.57
CA MET A 333 -25.59 -12.44 15.17
C MET A 333 -27.01 -12.24 14.65
N THR A 334 -27.50 -11.01 14.80
CA THR A 334 -28.73 -10.55 14.15
C THR A 334 -28.36 -9.63 13.00
N VAL A 335 -28.82 -9.97 11.81
CA VAL A 335 -28.63 -9.20 10.59
C VAL A 335 -29.93 -8.51 10.23
N TYR A 336 -29.91 -7.19 10.10
CA TYR A 336 -31.09 -6.40 9.74
C TYR A 336 -31.01 -5.97 8.27
N VAL A 337 -32.08 -6.29 7.53
CA VAL A 337 -32.18 -6.01 6.09
C VAL A 337 -33.41 -5.13 5.87
N ASP A 338 -33.25 -4.10 5.06
CA ASP A 338 -34.34 -3.21 4.70
C ASP A 338 -35.30 -3.84 3.66
N LYS A 339 -36.29 -3.07 3.22
CA LYS A 339 -37.28 -3.54 2.25
C LYS A 339 -36.74 -3.65 0.81
N GLU A 340 -35.64 -2.98 0.50
CA GLU A 340 -34.91 -3.04 -0.76
C GLU A 340 -33.91 -4.22 -0.81
N GLY A 341 -33.71 -4.93 0.30
CA GLY A 341 -32.72 -6.00 0.41
C GLY A 341 -31.31 -5.53 0.73
N CYS A 342 -31.16 -4.30 1.22
CA CYS A 342 -29.88 -3.75 1.62
C CYS A 342 -29.61 -4.02 3.11
N LEU A 343 -28.34 -4.23 3.43
CA LEU A 343 -27.89 -4.38 4.81
C LEU A 343 -28.03 -3.07 5.57
N ALA A 344 -28.74 -3.09 6.70
CA ALA A 344 -28.91 -1.94 7.57
C ALA A 344 -28.03 -2.05 8.83
N SER A 345 -27.97 -3.23 9.45
CA SER A 345 -27.17 -3.43 10.66
C SER A 345 -26.82 -4.90 10.86
N VAL A 346 -25.68 -5.13 11.50
CA VAL A 346 -25.28 -6.42 12.06
C VAL A 346 -24.93 -6.21 13.52
N LYS A 347 -25.44 -7.07 14.42
CA LYS A 347 -25.06 -7.10 15.85
C LYS A 347 -24.81 -8.54 16.24
N GLY A 348 -23.68 -8.83 16.86
CA GLY A 348 -23.34 -10.21 17.16
C GLY A 348 -22.48 -10.36 18.40
N THR A 349 -22.37 -11.61 18.82
CA THR A 349 -21.56 -12.01 19.97
C THR A 349 -20.87 -13.34 19.70
N THR A 350 -19.69 -13.49 20.26
CA THR A 350 -19.00 -14.77 20.39
C THR A 350 -18.11 -14.74 21.62
N SER A 351 -17.49 -15.87 21.94
CA SER A 351 -16.52 -15.92 23.03
C SER A 351 -15.33 -16.78 22.66
N PHE A 352 -14.22 -16.50 23.33
CA PHE A 352 -12.97 -17.25 23.19
C PHE A 352 -12.64 -17.89 24.54
N ASN A 353 -12.55 -19.22 24.57
CA ASN A 353 -12.14 -19.95 25.75
C ASN A 353 -10.67 -19.65 26.07
N SER A 354 -10.39 -19.40 27.32
CA SER A 354 -9.04 -19.14 27.78
C SER A 354 -8.26 -20.45 27.91
N THR A 355 -7.00 -20.48 27.47
CA THR A 355 -6.09 -21.61 27.66
C THR A 355 -5.56 -21.60 29.10
N GLY A 356 -6.26 -22.28 30.02
CA GLY A 356 -5.87 -22.42 31.43
C GLY A 356 -7.10 -22.68 32.31
N SER A 357 -6.96 -23.58 33.32
CA SER A 357 -8.09 -24.13 34.09
C SER A 357 -8.83 -23.14 35.00
N GLU A 358 -8.42 -21.87 35.09
CA GLU A 358 -9.02 -20.87 36.00
C GLU A 358 -9.27 -19.50 35.32
N ALA A 359 -9.04 -19.36 34.00
CA ALA A 359 -9.19 -18.09 33.35
C ALA A 359 -10.57 -17.95 32.70
N GLU A 360 -11.28 -16.85 32.98
CA GLU A 360 -12.55 -16.53 32.36
C GLU A 360 -12.44 -16.41 30.84
N PRO A 361 -13.47 -16.82 30.08
CA PRO A 361 -13.48 -16.63 28.63
C PRO A 361 -13.49 -15.15 28.28
N VAL A 362 -12.88 -14.80 27.15
CA VAL A 362 -13.01 -13.46 26.56
C VAL A 362 -14.32 -13.40 25.79
N GLN A 363 -15.19 -12.48 26.16
CA GLN A 363 -16.42 -12.18 25.41
C GLN A 363 -16.13 -11.15 24.34
N LEU A 364 -16.66 -11.34 23.13
CA LEU A 364 -16.65 -10.37 22.06
C LEU A 364 -18.09 -10.01 21.72
N GLN A 365 -18.42 -8.73 21.80
CA GLN A 365 -19.63 -8.15 21.23
C GLN A 365 -19.21 -7.25 20.06
N PHE A 366 -19.92 -7.30 18.96
CA PHE A 366 -19.64 -6.46 17.80
C PHE A 366 -20.91 -5.97 17.14
N GLY A 367 -20.82 -4.85 16.45
CA GLY A 367 -21.93 -4.28 15.71
C GLY A 367 -21.45 -3.37 14.59
N CYS A 368 -22.28 -3.28 13.55
CA CYS A 368 -22.11 -2.34 12.45
C CYS A 368 -23.47 -1.84 12.02
N GLU A 369 -23.61 -0.55 11.77
CA GLU A 369 -24.81 0.07 11.23
C GLU A 369 -24.44 0.86 9.97
N LEU A 370 -25.17 0.61 8.87
CA LEU A 370 -25.07 1.36 7.62
C LEU A 370 -26.18 2.40 7.59
N LYS A 371 -25.81 3.68 7.54
CA LYS A 371 -26.73 4.81 7.69
C LYS A 371 -27.16 5.42 6.34
N GLY A 372 -26.74 4.79 5.21
CA GLY A 372 -27.06 5.23 3.86
C GLY A 372 -26.09 6.26 3.28
N GLY A 373 -26.51 6.88 2.19
CA GLY A 373 -25.74 7.83 1.40
C GLY A 373 -25.73 7.48 -0.08
N ALA A 374 -24.85 8.08 -0.86
CA ALA A 374 -24.70 7.78 -2.29
C ALA A 374 -24.18 6.36 -2.55
N TYR A 375 -23.51 5.76 -1.57
CA TYR A 375 -23.07 4.37 -1.57
C TYR A 375 -23.18 3.76 -0.17
N PRO A 376 -23.32 2.42 -0.03
CA PRO A 376 -23.73 1.79 1.22
C PRO A 376 -22.83 2.08 2.42
N THR A 377 -21.52 2.23 2.21
CA THR A 377 -20.53 2.47 3.27
C THR A 377 -20.17 3.94 3.43
N GLN A 378 -20.94 4.86 2.86
CA GLN A 378 -20.69 6.30 2.99
C GLN A 378 -20.83 6.76 4.43
N ASN A 379 -21.93 6.38 5.06
CA ASN A 379 -22.21 6.71 6.46
C ASN A 379 -22.38 5.39 7.22
N MET A 380 -21.50 5.13 8.16
CA MET A 380 -21.51 3.89 8.93
C MET A 380 -20.92 4.08 10.32
N SER A 381 -21.33 3.24 11.25
CA SER A 381 -20.67 3.08 12.53
C SER A 381 -20.42 1.61 12.81
N ALA A 382 -19.28 1.30 13.40
CA ALA A 382 -18.92 -0.04 13.83
C ALA A 382 -18.37 0.01 15.25
N GLN A 383 -18.65 -1.03 16.03
CA GLN A 383 -18.14 -1.17 17.39
C GLN A 383 -17.74 -2.61 17.66
N ALA A 384 -16.73 -2.79 18.49
CA ALA A 384 -16.36 -4.08 19.04
C ALA A 384 -15.92 -3.91 20.50
N VAL A 385 -16.43 -4.77 21.38
CA VAL A 385 -16.09 -4.79 22.79
C VAL A 385 -15.57 -6.17 23.15
N LEU A 386 -14.32 -6.24 23.63
CA LEU A 386 -13.73 -7.45 24.17
C LEU A 386 -13.65 -7.32 25.69
N GLU A 387 -14.28 -8.25 26.41
CA GLU A 387 -14.32 -8.25 27.86
C GLU A 387 -13.73 -9.55 28.43
N ASN A 388 -12.92 -9.42 29.46
CA ASN A 388 -12.37 -10.54 30.22
C ASN A 388 -12.33 -10.16 31.71
N GLY A 389 -13.45 -10.35 32.41
CA GLY A 389 -13.60 -10.16 33.85
C GLY A 389 -13.19 -8.78 34.33
N ALA A 390 -11.89 -8.51 34.42
CA ALA A 390 -11.32 -7.28 34.98
C ALA A 390 -10.83 -6.27 33.93
N ALA A 391 -10.83 -6.62 32.65
CA ALA A 391 -10.33 -5.76 31.58
C ALA A 391 -11.27 -5.75 30.38
N SER A 392 -11.44 -4.56 29.78
CA SER A 392 -12.17 -4.45 28.51
C SER A 392 -11.37 -3.63 27.49
N VAL A 393 -11.54 -3.96 26.22
CA VAL A 393 -11.09 -3.15 25.09
C VAL A 393 -12.29 -2.81 24.25
N GLN A 394 -12.56 -1.54 24.08
CA GLN A 394 -13.60 -1.00 23.23
C GLN A 394 -12.97 -0.40 21.97
N ILE A 395 -13.51 -0.75 20.82
CA ILE A 395 -13.11 -0.22 19.52
C ILE A 395 -14.36 0.38 18.89
N GLU A 396 -14.32 1.64 18.54
CA GLU A 396 -15.40 2.33 17.83
C GLU A 396 -14.84 2.95 16.55
N ALA A 397 -15.54 2.75 15.44
CA ALA A 397 -15.23 3.39 14.17
C ALA A 397 -16.49 4.07 13.63
N VAL A 398 -16.37 5.32 13.25
CA VAL A 398 -17.45 6.11 12.65
C VAL A 398 -16.94 6.69 11.34
N LYS A 399 -17.74 6.55 10.29
CA LYS A 399 -17.51 7.19 9.01
C LYS A 399 -18.77 7.97 8.63
N GLU A 400 -18.61 9.26 8.36
CA GLU A 400 -19.68 10.15 7.91
C GLU A 400 -19.17 10.97 6.72
N GLY A 401 -20.04 11.21 5.75
CA GLY A 401 -19.67 11.98 4.58
C GLY A 401 -20.85 12.28 3.68
N ALA A 402 -20.57 13.03 2.62
CA ALA A 402 -21.52 13.35 1.58
C ALA A 402 -20.87 13.25 0.21
N TYR A 403 -21.65 12.84 -0.78
CA TYR A 403 -21.26 12.82 -2.18
C TYR A 403 -22.45 13.12 -3.07
N ASP A 404 -22.35 14.12 -3.93
CA ASP A 404 -23.42 14.55 -4.86
C ASP A 404 -23.01 14.50 -6.35
N GLY A 405 -21.87 13.87 -6.65
CA GLY A 405 -21.29 13.83 -8.00
C GLY A 405 -20.27 14.93 -8.27
N LYS A 406 -20.17 15.95 -7.42
CA LYS A 406 -19.24 17.09 -7.56
C LYS A 406 -18.44 17.34 -6.29
N GLU A 407 -19.09 17.29 -5.15
CA GLU A 407 -18.46 17.46 -3.85
C GLU A 407 -18.38 16.13 -3.14
N LEU A 408 -17.22 15.84 -2.59
CA LEU A 408 -16.97 14.68 -1.73
C LEU A 408 -16.48 15.21 -0.38
N THR A 409 -17.15 14.80 0.68
CA THR A 409 -16.65 14.96 2.04
C THR A 409 -16.62 13.60 2.71
N SER A 410 -15.62 13.32 3.53
CA SER A 410 -15.52 12.10 4.31
C SER A 410 -14.77 12.39 5.60
N GLY A 411 -15.43 12.11 6.74
CA GLY A 411 -14.84 12.05 8.06
C GLY A 411 -14.78 10.61 8.53
N PHE A 412 -13.67 10.20 9.10
CA PHE A 412 -13.48 8.90 9.72
C PHE A 412 -12.84 9.08 11.09
N GLU A 413 -13.45 8.46 12.09
CA GLU A 413 -12.96 8.43 13.46
C GLU A 413 -12.80 6.97 13.90
N LEU A 414 -11.65 6.62 14.47
CA LEU A 414 -11.38 5.34 15.11
C LEU A 414 -10.91 5.62 16.55
N SER A 415 -11.66 5.11 17.51
CA SER A 415 -11.31 5.16 18.93
C SER A 415 -11.03 3.75 19.45
N ILE A 416 -9.93 3.58 20.17
CA ILE A 416 -9.56 2.34 20.84
C ILE A 416 -9.32 2.67 22.31
N GLU A 417 -10.18 2.18 23.18
CA GLU A 417 -10.10 2.39 24.62
C GLU A 417 -9.80 1.07 25.33
N ASN A 418 -8.75 1.06 26.13
CA ASN A 418 -8.39 -0.05 26.99
C ASN A 418 -8.71 0.33 28.45
N GLN A 419 -9.62 -0.41 29.08
CA GLN A 419 -10.01 -0.25 30.48
C GLN A 419 -9.46 -1.42 31.30
N GLY A 420 -8.13 -1.52 31.43
CA GLY A 420 -7.41 -2.53 32.21
C GLY A 420 -6.63 -1.91 33.36
N GLU A 421 -5.55 -2.58 33.81
CA GLU A 421 -4.65 -2.07 34.84
C GLU A 421 -4.00 -0.73 34.46
N ILE A 422 -3.81 -0.51 33.15
CA ILE A 422 -3.38 0.76 32.56
C ILE A 422 -4.46 1.15 31.56
N ALA A 423 -5.24 2.18 31.92
CA ALA A 423 -6.22 2.75 31.00
C ALA A 423 -5.48 3.58 29.94
N GLU A 424 -5.77 3.33 28.69
CA GLU A 424 -5.21 4.07 27.54
C GLU A 424 -6.32 4.27 26.50
N LYS A 425 -6.36 5.46 25.90
CA LYS A 425 -7.25 5.75 24.79
C LYS A 425 -6.46 6.25 23.61
N TRP A 426 -6.72 5.63 22.43
CA TRP A 426 -6.20 6.06 21.14
C TRP A 426 -7.33 6.57 20.28
N ASP A 427 -7.15 7.76 19.72
CA ASP A 427 -8.08 8.33 18.75
C ASP A 427 -7.32 8.61 17.45
N ILE A 428 -7.87 8.14 16.33
CA ILE A 428 -7.36 8.38 14.98
C ILE A 428 -8.48 9.03 14.18
N THR A 429 -8.22 10.19 13.60
CA THR A 429 -9.17 10.92 12.77
C THR A 429 -8.61 11.10 11.36
N LEU A 430 -9.50 11.08 10.37
CA LEU A 430 -9.20 11.42 8.98
C LEU A 430 -10.39 12.16 8.39
N ASP A 431 -10.21 13.43 8.10
CA ASP A 431 -11.19 14.26 7.41
C ASP A 431 -10.70 14.61 6.02
N SER A 432 -11.56 14.55 5.04
CA SER A 432 -11.23 14.93 3.66
C SER A 432 -12.39 15.59 2.96
N SER A 433 -12.08 16.56 2.11
CA SER A 433 -13.02 17.20 1.20
C SER A 433 -12.40 17.44 -0.16
N TYR A 434 -13.23 17.37 -1.19
CA TYR A 434 -12.86 17.71 -2.57
C TYR A 434 -14.05 18.31 -3.29
N ASN A 435 -13.84 19.39 -4.05
CA ASN A 435 -14.84 20.02 -4.90
C ASN A 435 -14.36 20.04 -6.35
N SER A 436 -15.02 19.30 -7.22
CA SER A 436 -14.63 19.17 -8.63
C SER A 436 -14.85 20.44 -9.47
N GLU A 437 -15.68 21.40 -9.05
CA GLU A 437 -15.91 22.64 -9.78
C GLU A 437 -14.74 23.64 -9.62
N GLY A 438 -14.12 23.66 -8.44
CA GLY A 438 -12.96 24.51 -8.13
C GLY A 438 -11.64 23.74 -8.04
N GLY A 439 -11.68 22.41 -8.05
CA GLY A 439 -10.51 21.54 -7.87
C GLY A 439 -9.96 21.52 -6.44
N GLY A 440 -10.50 22.31 -5.53
CA GLY A 440 -9.99 22.44 -4.16
C GLY A 440 -10.12 21.16 -3.36
N PHE A 441 -9.08 20.79 -2.61
CA PHE A 441 -9.10 19.69 -1.66
C PHE A 441 -8.51 20.11 -0.31
N ASP A 442 -8.98 19.45 0.75
CA ASP A 442 -8.46 19.54 2.10
C ASP A 442 -8.46 18.12 2.69
N VAL A 443 -7.35 17.71 3.28
CA VAL A 443 -7.21 16.42 3.97
C VAL A 443 -6.53 16.65 5.29
N GLN A 444 -7.12 16.18 6.39
CA GLN A 444 -6.57 16.27 7.72
C GLN A 444 -6.60 14.89 8.36
N ALA A 445 -5.50 14.51 9.02
CA ALA A 445 -5.41 13.28 9.78
C ALA A 445 -4.67 13.54 11.09
N ALA A 446 -5.12 12.92 12.17
CA ALA A 446 -4.45 13.01 13.45
C ALA A 446 -4.48 11.66 14.17
N ALA A 447 -3.45 11.41 14.97
CA ALA A 447 -3.41 10.32 15.92
C ALA A 447 -3.09 10.87 17.30
N ALA A 448 -3.96 10.59 18.27
CA ALA A 448 -3.82 11.07 19.65
C ALA A 448 -3.85 9.88 20.62
N GLN A 449 -3.13 10.03 21.73
CA GLN A 449 -3.18 9.12 22.86
C GLN A 449 -3.58 9.92 24.11
N ASP A 450 -4.63 9.47 24.80
CA ASP A 450 -5.18 10.12 26.02
C ASP A 450 -5.48 11.61 25.81
N GLY A 451 -5.92 11.98 24.59
CA GLY A 451 -6.23 13.34 24.19
C GLY A 451 -5.02 14.20 23.82
N MET A 452 -3.80 13.65 23.85
CA MET A 452 -2.60 14.33 23.39
C MET A 452 -2.30 13.90 21.94
N GLU A 453 -2.28 14.84 21.01
CA GLU A 453 -1.89 14.58 19.64
C GLU A 453 -0.42 14.15 19.58
N LEU A 454 -0.16 13.00 18.95
CA LEU A 454 1.17 12.46 18.72
C LEU A 454 1.67 12.72 17.31
N LEU A 455 0.76 12.65 16.34
CA LEU A 455 1.01 12.89 14.93
C LEU A 455 -0.17 13.65 14.34
N GLY A 456 0.11 14.68 13.57
CA GLY A 456 -0.85 15.42 12.77
C GLY A 456 -0.37 15.56 11.33
N PHE A 457 -1.31 15.59 10.43
CA PHE A 457 -1.10 15.77 9.01
C PHE A 457 -2.24 16.62 8.47
N SER A 458 -1.90 17.67 7.70
CA SER A 458 -2.88 18.48 6.97
C SER A 458 -2.36 18.80 5.58
N ALA A 459 -3.15 18.55 4.55
CA ALA A 459 -2.81 18.85 3.17
C ALA A 459 -3.93 19.66 2.51
N GLN A 460 -3.59 20.79 1.92
CA GLN A 460 -4.51 21.66 1.20
C GLN A 460 -3.95 22.00 -0.17
N GLY A 461 -4.81 22.06 -1.17
CA GLY A 461 -4.37 22.40 -2.52
C GLY A 461 -5.50 22.38 -3.54
N VAL A 462 -5.12 22.35 -4.80
CA VAL A 462 -6.03 22.39 -5.93
C VAL A 462 -5.63 21.36 -6.98
N VAL A 463 -6.58 20.63 -7.50
CA VAL A 463 -6.44 19.84 -8.73
C VAL A 463 -6.80 20.77 -9.89
N ASP A 464 -5.78 21.39 -10.50
CA ASP A 464 -5.96 22.42 -11.52
C ASP A 464 -6.44 21.86 -12.87
N GLU A 465 -5.96 20.66 -13.19
CA GLU A 465 -6.30 19.97 -14.44
C GLU A 465 -6.63 18.51 -14.13
N LEU A 466 -7.71 18.01 -14.73
CA LEU A 466 -8.09 16.61 -14.62
C LEU A 466 -8.79 16.13 -15.90
N GLU A 467 -8.13 15.24 -16.64
CA GLU A 467 -8.72 14.41 -17.68
C GLU A 467 -8.43 12.95 -17.33
N LYS A 468 -9.46 12.21 -16.93
CA LYS A 468 -9.34 10.85 -16.38
C LYS A 468 -8.50 9.96 -17.26
N GLY A 469 -7.51 9.30 -16.66
CA GLY A 469 -6.57 8.41 -17.33
C GLY A 469 -5.54 9.09 -18.25
N LYS A 470 -5.54 10.41 -18.39
CA LYS A 470 -4.63 11.11 -19.29
C LYS A 470 -3.83 12.22 -18.62
N ASN A 471 -4.52 13.11 -17.94
CA ASN A 471 -3.90 14.32 -17.39
C ASN A 471 -4.42 14.59 -15.99
N ILE A 472 -3.51 14.83 -15.06
CA ILE A 472 -3.80 15.38 -13.74
C ILE A 472 -2.69 16.37 -13.39
N HIS A 473 -3.07 17.52 -12.88
CA HIS A 473 -2.15 18.45 -12.25
C HIS A 473 -2.71 18.85 -10.89
N LEU A 474 -1.92 18.71 -9.87
CA LEU A 474 -2.25 19.00 -8.48
C LEU A 474 -1.21 19.98 -7.94
N THR A 475 -1.68 21.13 -7.46
CA THR A 475 -0.88 22.09 -6.69
C THR A 475 -1.15 21.86 -5.21
N LEU A 476 -0.11 21.59 -4.44
CA LEU A 476 -0.14 21.44 -3.00
C LEU A 476 0.28 22.77 -2.37
N ASP A 477 -0.71 23.54 -1.89
CA ASP A 477 -0.47 24.86 -1.28
C ASP A 477 0.24 24.70 0.07
N SER A 478 -0.20 23.75 0.87
CA SER A 478 0.39 23.40 2.16
C SER A 478 0.27 21.91 2.45
N LEU A 479 1.36 21.35 2.98
CA LEU A 479 1.42 20.05 3.62
C LEU A 479 2.07 20.26 4.97
N ASP A 480 1.25 20.23 6.02
CA ASP A 480 1.69 20.38 7.41
C ASP A 480 1.82 19.01 8.04
N VAL A 481 2.97 18.72 8.61
CA VAL A 481 3.23 17.49 9.38
C VAL A 481 3.67 17.88 10.76
N SER A 482 2.92 17.46 11.78
CA SER A 482 3.24 17.70 13.19
C SER A 482 3.53 16.40 13.93
N ALA A 483 4.41 16.48 14.92
CA ALA A 483 4.74 15.36 15.80
C ALA A 483 4.83 15.84 17.25
N MET A 484 4.31 15.03 18.20
CA MET A 484 4.31 15.28 19.66
C MET A 484 3.68 16.62 20.07
N GLY A 485 2.47 16.91 19.54
CA GLY A 485 1.87 18.22 19.69
C GLY A 485 2.86 19.27 19.12
N ASP A 486 2.62 20.46 18.94
CA ASP A 486 3.40 21.53 18.28
C ASP A 486 4.93 21.58 18.48
N THR A 487 5.56 20.53 19.07
CA THR A 487 7.02 20.48 19.31
C THR A 487 7.83 20.17 18.04
N GLY A 488 7.24 19.50 17.05
CA GLY A 488 7.86 19.24 15.75
C GLY A 488 6.85 19.51 14.63
N ASN A 489 7.03 20.58 13.88
CA ASN A 489 6.17 20.93 12.75
C ASN A 489 7.05 21.22 11.54
N ALA A 490 6.66 20.66 10.37
CA ALA A 490 7.23 20.98 9.07
C ALA A 490 6.12 21.29 8.07
N VAL A 491 6.28 22.42 7.38
CA VAL A 491 5.36 22.86 6.33
C VAL A 491 6.04 22.75 4.99
N LEU A 492 5.42 22.00 4.08
CA LEU A 492 5.87 21.83 2.71
C LEU A 492 4.83 22.40 1.74
N SER A 493 5.26 22.67 0.52
CA SER A 493 4.39 22.92 -0.64
C SER A 493 4.95 22.19 -1.85
N GLY A 494 4.15 22.07 -2.91
CA GLY A 494 4.65 21.38 -4.08
C GLY A 494 3.63 21.27 -5.20
N GLU A 495 3.98 20.43 -6.16
CA GLU A 495 3.12 20.09 -7.28
C GLU A 495 3.34 18.64 -7.70
N TYR A 496 2.31 18.04 -8.26
CA TYR A 496 2.35 16.74 -8.89
C TYR A 496 1.59 16.75 -10.18
N TYR A 497 2.14 16.13 -11.22
CA TYR A 497 1.43 16.02 -12.49
C TYR A 497 1.67 14.69 -13.20
N ILE A 498 0.70 14.28 -14.00
CA ILE A 498 0.82 13.28 -15.07
C ILE A 498 0.23 13.92 -16.32
N ARG A 499 0.94 13.83 -17.45
CA ARG A 499 0.49 14.36 -18.74
C ARG A 499 0.87 13.40 -19.87
N PRO A 500 0.17 13.39 -21.01
CA PRO A 500 0.62 12.67 -22.19
C PRO A 500 2.02 13.13 -22.60
N LEU A 501 2.85 12.20 -23.02
CA LEU A 501 4.17 12.51 -23.57
C LEU A 501 4.00 13.23 -24.93
N THR A 502 4.54 14.43 -25.06
CA THR A 502 4.48 15.25 -26.28
C THR A 502 5.82 15.43 -26.97
N GLU A 503 6.89 15.00 -26.30
CA GLU A 503 8.27 15.12 -26.77
C GLU A 503 8.92 13.75 -26.85
N GLU A 504 9.79 13.54 -27.84
CA GLU A 504 10.56 12.32 -27.95
C GLU A 504 11.54 12.17 -26.78
N VAL A 505 11.65 10.96 -26.20
CA VAL A 505 12.68 10.62 -25.23
C VAL A 505 13.97 10.33 -25.96
N VAL A 506 14.96 11.21 -25.80
CA VAL A 506 16.25 11.14 -26.48
C VAL A 506 17.38 10.85 -25.50
N PRO A 507 18.47 10.18 -25.96
CA PRO A 507 19.68 9.98 -25.14
C PRO A 507 20.24 11.29 -24.61
N LEU A 508 20.94 11.23 -23.48
CA LEU A 508 21.62 12.40 -22.93
C LEU A 508 22.75 12.84 -23.88
N GLU A 509 22.83 14.13 -24.13
CA GLU A 509 23.89 14.73 -24.95
C GLU A 509 25.08 15.15 -24.09
N GLY A 510 26.30 14.94 -24.58
CA GLY A 510 27.54 15.36 -23.90
C GLY A 510 28.74 14.52 -24.25
N ASP A 511 29.83 14.71 -23.49
CA ASP A 511 31.03 13.91 -23.59
C ASP A 511 30.82 12.56 -22.88
N THR A 512 30.54 11.52 -23.65
CA THR A 512 30.20 10.20 -23.13
C THR A 512 31.43 9.45 -22.61
N MET A 513 31.27 8.78 -21.46
CA MET A 513 32.26 7.91 -20.84
C MET A 513 31.64 6.54 -20.57
N ASP A 514 32.14 5.50 -21.23
CA ASP A 514 31.72 4.12 -20.93
C ASP A 514 32.28 3.68 -19.59
N VAL A 515 31.41 3.42 -18.62
CA VAL A 515 31.75 3.06 -17.24
C VAL A 515 32.61 1.79 -17.17
N LEU A 516 32.39 0.84 -18.10
CA LEU A 516 33.15 -0.43 -18.14
C LEU A 516 34.49 -0.30 -18.85
N ALA A 517 34.61 0.58 -19.85
CA ALA A 517 35.80 0.76 -20.64
C ALA A 517 36.79 1.78 -20.04
N ALA A 518 36.28 2.71 -19.22
CA ALA A 518 37.05 3.80 -18.65
C ALA A 518 38.21 3.31 -17.75
N GLY A 519 39.38 3.88 -17.97
CA GLY A 519 40.57 3.60 -17.20
C GLY A 519 40.75 4.48 -15.97
N GLU A 520 41.82 4.21 -15.19
CA GLU A 520 42.11 4.93 -13.95
C GLU A 520 42.32 6.44 -14.19
N GLU A 521 42.95 6.83 -15.30
CA GLU A 521 43.18 8.25 -15.62
C GLU A 521 41.88 9.01 -15.88
N GLU A 522 40.90 8.38 -16.55
CA GLU A 522 39.61 8.98 -16.84
C GLU A 522 38.79 9.12 -15.55
N TRP A 523 38.75 8.10 -14.72
CA TRP A 523 38.09 8.15 -13.41
C TRP A 523 38.73 9.17 -12.46
N ASN A 524 40.05 9.28 -12.45
CA ASN A 524 40.76 10.31 -11.67
C ASN A 524 40.41 11.73 -12.16
N SER A 525 40.28 11.94 -13.49
CA SER A 525 39.81 13.21 -14.03
C SER A 525 38.40 13.57 -13.52
N VAL A 526 37.46 12.63 -13.61
CA VAL A 526 36.10 12.81 -13.10
C VAL A 526 36.11 13.10 -11.60
N LEU A 527 36.92 12.36 -10.82
CA LEU A 527 36.99 12.58 -9.38
C LEU A 527 37.47 14.01 -9.05
N MET A 528 38.44 14.51 -9.79
CA MET A 528 38.96 15.87 -9.61
C MET A 528 37.92 16.92 -10.03
N GLU A 529 37.21 16.71 -11.14
CA GLU A 529 36.10 17.58 -11.57
C GLU A 529 35.01 17.66 -10.49
N VAL A 530 34.55 16.49 -10.00
CA VAL A 530 33.54 16.42 -8.94
C VAL A 530 34.00 17.11 -7.66
N LEU A 531 35.28 16.91 -7.26
CA LEU A 531 35.81 17.54 -6.05
C LEU A 531 35.86 19.07 -6.17
N PHE A 532 36.32 19.60 -7.31
CA PHE A 532 36.37 21.04 -7.53
C PHE A 532 34.95 21.64 -7.63
N SER A 533 34.03 20.99 -8.32
CA SER A 533 32.64 21.41 -8.43
C SER A 533 31.95 21.41 -7.08
N PHE A 534 32.16 20.37 -6.26
CA PHE A 534 31.62 20.28 -4.90
C PHE A 534 32.13 21.42 -3.99
N ILE A 535 33.43 21.76 -4.06
CA ILE A 535 34.01 22.90 -3.31
C ILE A 535 33.37 24.22 -3.78
N SER A 536 33.15 24.37 -5.09
CA SER A 536 32.47 25.56 -5.64
C SER A 536 31.02 25.67 -5.17
N LEU A 537 30.27 24.58 -5.21
CA LEU A 537 28.88 24.50 -4.75
C LEU A 537 28.76 24.78 -3.25
N SER A 538 29.66 24.19 -2.42
CA SER A 538 29.68 24.45 -0.99
C SER A 538 29.98 25.90 -0.64
N GLY A 539 30.84 26.57 -1.41
CA GLY A 539 31.09 28.01 -1.28
C GLY A 539 29.88 28.88 -1.65
N GLN A 540 29.03 28.44 -2.56
CA GLN A 540 27.77 29.13 -2.88
C GLN A 540 26.71 28.98 -1.76
N MET A 541 26.66 27.84 -1.10
CA MET A 541 25.78 27.60 0.05
C MET A 541 26.15 28.48 1.26
N ASP A 542 27.45 28.67 1.53
CA ASP A 542 27.93 29.51 2.64
C ASP A 542 27.73 31.02 2.43
N THR A 543 27.66 31.50 1.18
CA THR A 543 27.50 32.93 0.85
C THR A 543 26.05 33.35 0.73
N GLY A 544 25.10 32.44 0.80
CA GLY A 544 23.65 32.68 0.73
C GLY A 544 22.98 33.04 2.07
N ASN A 545 23.75 33.21 3.15
CA ASN A 545 23.27 33.68 4.45
C ASN A 545 23.52 35.17 4.66
#